data_012e62826c36da9adba26eb7b6e20f47
#
_entry.id   012e62826c36da9adba26eb7b6e20f47
#
_cell.length_a   1.000
_cell.length_b   1.000
_cell.length_c   1.000
_cell.angle_alpha   90.00
_cell.angle_beta   90.00
_cell.angle_gamma   90.00
#
_symmetry.space_group_name_H-M   'P 1'
#
loop_
_entity.id
_entity.type
_entity.pdbx_description
1 polymer ?
#
loop_
_entity_poly.entity_id
_entity_poly.type
_entity_poly.pdbx_seq_one_letter_code
_entity_poly.pdbx_strand_id
1 'polypeptide(L)'
;MTSTRVIGIDPGLRITGYGIVDCENKKTTYLTSGVIKTTSEKFPYPERLKIIFDEVSEIISKHQPNQMCIEKTFVNMNANSSLALGQARGIAMAAGIQYQLKIYEYTALQIKKSVVGNGHADKIQVQSMVQKLLNLPEVLGPDSSDALACVLCHNQVMQIQQDNSPINFKGGRIL
;
A
#
# COMPACT_ATOMS: atom_id res chain seq x y z
N MET A 1 -21.35 11.70 -1.99
CA MET A 1 -20.16 11.00 -2.55
C MET A 1 -19.43 10.35 -1.39
N THR A 2 -19.16 9.06 -1.46
CA THR A 2 -18.59 8.31 -0.32
C THR A 2 -17.09 8.49 -0.30
N SER A 3 -16.56 9.02 0.79
CA SER A 3 -15.11 9.00 1.08
C SER A 3 -14.66 7.55 1.21
N THR A 4 -13.54 7.21 0.59
CA THR A 4 -12.94 5.88 0.69
C THR A 4 -11.66 5.98 1.50
N ARG A 5 -11.59 5.26 2.62
CA ARG A 5 -10.36 5.15 3.40
C ARG A 5 -9.54 3.95 2.94
N VAL A 6 -8.29 4.19 2.62
CA VAL A 6 -7.37 3.18 2.07
C VAL A 6 -6.18 3.02 3.00
N ILE A 7 -5.85 1.76 3.32
CA ILE A 7 -4.59 1.40 3.95
C ILE A 7 -3.62 0.84 2.91
N GLY A 8 -2.41 1.39 2.86
CA GLY A 8 -1.29 0.84 2.10
C GLY A 8 -0.37 0.06 3.01
N ILE A 9 0.15 -1.05 2.52
CA ILE A 9 1.11 -1.90 3.21
C ILE A 9 2.36 -2.08 2.34
N ASP A 10 3.51 -1.78 2.91
CA ASP A 10 4.82 -2.21 2.40
C ASP A 10 5.29 -3.40 3.26
N PRO A 11 5.13 -4.65 2.76
CA PRO A 11 5.34 -5.83 3.58
C PRO A 11 6.83 -6.11 3.77
N GLY A 12 7.22 -6.43 5.00
CA GLY A 12 8.54 -6.91 5.33
C GLY A 12 8.56 -7.68 6.65
N LEU A 13 9.30 -8.80 6.71
CA LEU A 13 9.35 -9.63 7.92
C LEU A 13 10.00 -8.90 9.10
N ARG A 14 10.96 -8.00 8.86
CA ARG A 14 11.65 -7.24 9.91
C ARG A 14 10.97 -5.91 10.21
N ILE A 15 10.53 -5.25 9.17
CA ILE A 15 9.82 -3.98 9.22
C ILE A 15 8.72 -4.06 8.18
N THR A 16 7.49 -3.82 8.59
CA THR A 16 6.34 -3.64 7.70
C THR A 16 5.90 -2.18 7.79
N GLY A 17 5.90 -1.47 6.67
CA GLY A 17 5.38 -0.12 6.58
C GLY A 17 3.86 -0.10 6.41
N TYR A 18 3.20 0.91 6.98
CA TYR A 18 1.81 1.18 6.69
C TYR A 18 1.55 2.68 6.50
N GLY A 19 0.51 2.99 5.73
CA GLY A 19 0.04 4.35 5.56
C GLY A 19 -1.46 4.37 5.26
N ILE A 20 -2.19 5.32 5.84
CA ILE A 20 -3.64 5.47 5.71
C ILE A 20 -3.97 6.85 5.20
N VAL A 21 -4.82 6.90 4.19
CA VAL A 21 -5.35 8.13 3.63
C VAL A 21 -6.86 8.05 3.45
N ASP A 22 -7.51 9.21 3.44
CA ASP A 22 -8.88 9.37 2.96
C ASP A 22 -8.85 9.91 1.52
N CYS A 23 -9.53 9.18 0.62
CA CYS A 23 -9.70 9.53 -0.78
C CYS A 23 -11.12 10.03 -1.01
N GLU A 24 -11.26 11.30 -1.38
CA GLU A 24 -12.55 11.91 -1.72
C GLU A 24 -12.43 12.66 -3.04
N ASN A 25 -13.18 12.24 -4.04
CA ASN A 25 -13.07 12.77 -5.40
C ASN A 25 -11.61 12.61 -5.92
N LYS A 26 -10.97 13.75 -6.27
CA LYS A 26 -9.55 13.77 -6.71
C LYS A 26 -8.58 14.15 -5.58
N LYS A 27 -9.08 14.32 -4.35
CA LYS A 27 -8.27 14.71 -3.19
C LYS A 27 -7.87 13.49 -2.37
N THR A 28 -6.59 13.41 -2.03
CA THR A 28 -6.04 12.44 -1.08
C THR A 28 -5.61 13.18 0.17
N THR A 29 -6.16 12.80 1.31
CA THR A 29 -5.84 13.44 2.61
C THR A 29 -5.12 12.42 3.48
N TYR A 30 -3.91 12.76 3.91
CA TYR A 30 -3.13 11.94 4.85
C TYR A 30 -3.84 11.84 6.21
N LEU A 31 -3.91 10.63 6.75
CA LEU A 31 -4.46 10.38 8.07
C LEU A 31 -3.35 9.98 9.08
N THR A 32 -2.62 8.92 8.76
CA THR A 32 -1.52 8.41 9.60
C THR A 32 -0.61 7.48 8.80
N SER A 33 0.58 7.24 9.30
CA SER A 33 1.49 6.22 8.81
C SER A 33 2.44 5.78 9.91
N GLY A 34 3.11 4.66 9.72
CA GLY A 34 4.07 4.13 10.68
C GLY A 34 4.71 2.84 10.22
N VAL A 35 5.39 2.18 11.15
CA VAL A 35 6.06 0.92 10.92
C VAL A 35 5.79 -0.07 12.05
N ILE A 36 5.59 -1.33 11.67
CA ILE A 36 5.53 -2.49 12.55
C ILE A 36 6.93 -3.11 12.58
N LYS A 37 7.53 -3.21 13.75
CA LYS A 37 8.91 -3.72 13.91
C LYS A 37 8.92 -5.08 14.60
N THR A 38 9.49 -6.07 13.92
CA THR A 38 9.72 -7.42 14.46
C THR A 38 11.22 -7.76 14.52
N THR A 39 12.07 -6.73 14.65
CA THR A 39 13.53 -6.84 14.55
C THR A 39 14.20 -7.42 15.79
N SER A 40 13.48 -7.61 16.91
CA SER A 40 14.06 -8.21 18.11
C SER A 40 14.49 -9.65 17.85
N GLU A 41 15.73 -9.99 18.15
CA GLU A 41 16.24 -11.37 18.09
C GLU A 41 15.50 -12.32 19.05
N LYS A 42 14.75 -11.76 20.00
CA LYS A 42 13.92 -12.51 20.96
C LYS A 42 12.67 -13.12 20.34
N PHE A 43 12.26 -12.69 19.14
CA PHE A 43 11.05 -13.21 18.51
C PHE A 43 11.38 -14.35 17.55
N PRO A 44 10.95 -15.60 17.85
CA PRO A 44 10.96 -16.71 16.91
C PRO A 44 10.19 -16.34 15.63
N TYR A 45 10.52 -17.00 14.53
CA TYR A 45 9.92 -16.69 13.23
C TYR A 45 8.37 -16.68 13.24
N PRO A 46 7.67 -17.66 13.83
CA PRO A 46 6.20 -17.64 13.88
C PRO A 46 5.64 -16.46 14.68
N GLU A 47 6.32 -16.03 15.74
CA GLU A 47 5.90 -14.87 16.53
C GLU A 47 6.01 -13.57 15.73
N ARG A 48 7.00 -13.44 14.87
CA ARG A 48 7.10 -12.27 13.96
C ARG A 48 5.90 -12.18 13.04
N LEU A 49 5.46 -13.30 12.48
CA LEU A 49 4.26 -13.33 11.64
C LEU A 49 3.01 -12.98 12.46
N LYS A 50 2.91 -13.50 13.69
CA LYS A 50 1.81 -13.16 14.60
C LYS A 50 1.77 -11.67 14.90
N ILE A 51 2.92 -11.04 15.22
CA ILE A 51 3.00 -9.61 15.50
C ILE A 51 2.51 -8.80 14.28
N ILE A 52 2.95 -9.16 13.06
CA ILE A 52 2.49 -8.47 11.85
C ILE A 52 0.98 -8.58 11.71
N PHE A 53 0.41 -9.77 11.93
CA PHE A 53 -1.02 -10.00 11.85
C PHE A 53 -1.81 -9.16 12.86
N ASP A 54 -1.39 -9.21 14.13
CA ASP A 54 -2.08 -8.53 15.24
C ASP A 54 -2.01 -7.01 15.05
N GLU A 55 -0.84 -6.46 14.77
CA GLU A 55 -0.65 -5.01 14.58
C GLU A 55 -1.41 -4.48 13.36
N VAL A 56 -1.36 -5.19 12.22
CA VAL A 56 -2.16 -4.81 11.04
C VAL A 56 -3.64 -4.87 11.36
N SER A 57 -4.10 -5.89 12.08
CA SER A 57 -5.49 -6.04 12.52
C SER A 57 -5.92 -4.90 13.46
N GLU A 58 -5.06 -4.51 14.40
CA GLU A 58 -5.31 -3.38 15.30
C GLU A 58 -5.41 -2.06 14.53
N ILE A 59 -4.49 -1.81 13.60
CA ILE A 59 -4.51 -0.62 12.74
C ILE A 59 -5.81 -0.56 11.93
N ILE A 60 -6.23 -1.69 11.32
CA ILE A 60 -7.48 -1.77 10.57
C ILE A 60 -8.68 -1.52 11.48
N SER A 61 -8.73 -2.17 12.65
CA SER A 61 -9.81 -1.99 13.63
C SER A 61 -9.93 -0.54 14.11
N LYS A 62 -8.80 0.10 14.38
CA LYS A 62 -8.76 1.49 14.87
C LYS A 62 -9.15 2.52 13.81
N HIS A 63 -8.68 2.34 12.59
CA HIS A 63 -8.84 3.35 11.54
C HIS A 63 -9.95 3.05 10.54
N GLN A 64 -10.51 1.84 10.55
CA GLN A 64 -11.66 1.43 9.73
C GLN A 64 -11.50 1.72 8.22
N PRO A 65 -10.39 1.29 7.57
CA PRO A 65 -10.26 1.44 6.12
C PRO A 65 -11.30 0.56 5.40
N ASN A 66 -11.64 0.94 4.16
CA ASN A 66 -12.53 0.16 3.30
C ASN A 66 -11.75 -0.73 2.31
N GLN A 67 -10.52 -0.33 2.01
CA GLN A 67 -9.68 -0.97 1.01
C GLN A 67 -8.25 -1.07 1.54
N MET A 68 -7.56 -2.11 1.07
CA MET A 68 -6.13 -2.31 1.29
C MET A 68 -5.42 -2.35 -0.05
N CYS A 69 -4.29 -1.68 -0.15
CA CYS A 69 -3.36 -1.86 -1.26
C CYS A 69 -2.00 -2.33 -0.74
N ILE A 70 -1.35 -3.21 -1.50
CA ILE A 70 -0.10 -3.85 -1.10
C ILE A 70 0.81 -4.04 -2.30
N GLU A 71 2.12 -3.90 -2.09
CA GLU A 71 3.08 -4.13 -3.16
C GLU A 71 3.16 -5.61 -3.54
N LYS A 72 3.16 -5.88 -4.87
CA LYS A 72 3.48 -7.20 -5.42
C LYS A 72 4.96 -7.47 -5.28
N THR A 73 5.29 -8.52 -4.56
CA THR A 73 6.66 -8.97 -4.43
C THR A 73 7.03 -9.95 -5.54
N PHE A 74 8.24 -9.79 -6.09
CA PHE A 74 8.80 -10.74 -7.04
C PHE A 74 9.88 -11.59 -6.37
N VAL A 75 10.07 -12.80 -6.87
CA VAL A 75 11.14 -13.67 -6.40
C VAL A 75 12.49 -13.06 -6.79
N ASN A 76 13.31 -12.79 -5.79
CA ASN A 76 14.67 -12.32 -5.94
C ASN A 76 15.65 -13.52 -5.95
N MET A 77 16.92 -13.25 -6.26
CA MET A 77 17.99 -14.28 -6.29
C MET A 77 18.17 -15.02 -4.96
N ASN A 78 17.83 -14.37 -3.81
CA ASN A 78 17.84 -15.03 -2.51
C ASN A 78 16.46 -15.61 -2.17
N ALA A 79 16.33 -16.93 -2.32
CA ALA A 79 15.09 -17.67 -2.08
C ALA A 79 14.55 -17.51 -0.65
N ASN A 80 15.43 -17.52 0.36
CA ASN A 80 15.01 -17.38 1.77
C ASN A 80 14.40 -16.00 2.05
N SER A 81 15.01 -14.94 1.53
CA SER A 81 14.48 -13.58 1.66
C SER A 81 13.15 -13.43 0.93
N SER A 82 13.03 -14.01 -0.26
CA SER A 82 11.77 -13.98 -1.03
C SER A 82 10.65 -14.74 -0.34
N LEU A 83 10.97 -15.89 0.26
CA LEU A 83 10.00 -16.67 1.04
C LEU A 83 9.52 -15.90 2.28
N ALA A 84 10.46 -15.33 3.05
CA ALA A 84 10.13 -14.54 4.23
C ALA A 84 9.27 -13.32 3.90
N LEU A 85 9.57 -12.64 2.79
CA LEU A 85 8.80 -11.51 2.31
C LEU A 85 7.39 -11.93 1.86
N GLY A 86 7.29 -13.06 1.12
CA GLY A 86 6.00 -13.62 0.71
C GLY A 86 5.11 -14.01 1.90
N GLN A 87 5.71 -14.54 2.97
CA GLN A 87 4.97 -14.88 4.19
C GLN A 87 4.50 -13.64 4.96
N ALA A 88 5.36 -12.63 5.13
CA ALA A 88 4.98 -11.36 5.75
C ALA A 88 3.85 -10.68 4.96
N ARG A 89 3.94 -10.69 3.63
CA ARG A 89 2.90 -10.17 2.75
C ARG A 89 1.60 -10.96 2.87
N GLY A 90 1.66 -12.28 2.84
CA GLY A 90 0.50 -13.15 2.98
C GLY A 90 -0.23 -12.94 4.31
N ILE A 91 0.50 -12.78 5.41
CA ILE A 91 -0.10 -12.56 6.74
C ILE A 91 -0.73 -11.16 6.85
N ALA A 92 -0.14 -10.13 6.26
CA ALA A 92 -0.74 -8.80 6.21
C ALA A 92 -2.04 -8.80 5.38
N MET A 93 -2.08 -9.52 4.25
CA MET A 93 -3.29 -9.72 3.47
C MET A 93 -4.36 -10.50 4.25
N ALA A 94 -3.97 -11.53 5.01
CA ALA A 94 -4.90 -12.31 5.84
C ALA A 94 -5.59 -11.43 6.89
N ALA A 95 -4.87 -10.49 7.50
CA ALA A 95 -5.47 -9.49 8.39
C ALA A 95 -6.51 -8.63 7.64
N GLY A 96 -6.19 -8.14 6.43
CA GLY A 96 -7.15 -7.41 5.60
C GLY A 96 -8.40 -8.22 5.23
N ILE A 97 -8.23 -9.49 4.87
CA ILE A 97 -9.32 -10.42 4.53
C ILE A 97 -10.23 -10.65 5.74
N GLN A 98 -9.67 -10.80 6.94
CA GLN A 98 -10.45 -10.96 8.17
C GLN A 98 -11.42 -9.79 8.40
N TYR A 99 -11.02 -8.58 8.04
CA TYR A 99 -11.87 -7.37 8.12
C TYR A 99 -12.65 -7.09 6.82
N GLN A 100 -12.70 -8.05 5.91
CA GLN A 100 -13.45 -7.96 4.65
C GLN A 100 -13.04 -6.79 3.74
N LEU A 101 -11.77 -6.35 3.84
CA LEU A 101 -11.25 -5.31 2.97
C LEU A 101 -11.13 -5.80 1.53
N LYS A 102 -11.43 -4.93 0.57
CA LYS A 102 -11.05 -5.17 -0.83
C LYS A 102 -9.54 -4.95 -0.96
N ILE A 103 -8.83 -5.98 -1.43
CA ILE A 103 -7.37 -5.96 -1.54
C ILE A 103 -6.95 -5.73 -2.98
N TYR A 104 -6.05 -4.79 -3.18
CA TYR A 104 -5.48 -4.41 -4.48
C TYR A 104 -3.96 -4.53 -4.44
N GLU A 105 -3.38 -4.97 -5.56
CA GLU A 105 -1.96 -5.26 -5.65
C GLU A 105 -1.31 -4.48 -6.79
N TYR A 106 -0.16 -3.85 -6.50
CA TYR A 106 0.58 -3.04 -7.46
C TYR A 106 2.06 -3.44 -7.49
N THR A 107 2.64 -3.49 -8.68
CA THR A 107 4.09 -3.71 -8.82
C THR A 107 4.88 -2.46 -8.44
N ALA A 108 6.13 -2.62 -8.00
CA ALA A 108 7.04 -1.51 -7.73
C ALA A 108 7.13 -0.53 -8.93
N LEU A 109 7.15 -1.06 -10.16
CA LEU A 109 7.16 -0.24 -11.37
C LEU A 109 5.90 0.63 -11.51
N GLN A 110 4.72 0.06 -11.24
CA GLN A 110 3.45 0.80 -11.28
C GLN A 110 3.44 1.89 -10.22
N ILE A 111 3.84 1.57 -8.98
CA ILE A 111 3.91 2.52 -7.86
C ILE A 111 4.83 3.68 -8.22
N LYS A 112 6.07 3.42 -8.63
CA LYS A 112 7.03 4.46 -8.99
C LYS A 112 6.55 5.32 -10.16
N LYS A 113 6.03 4.70 -11.22
CA LYS A 113 5.51 5.42 -12.38
C LYS A 113 4.34 6.32 -12.02
N SER A 114 3.45 5.86 -11.15
CA SER A 114 2.29 6.60 -10.67
C SER A 114 2.69 7.82 -9.85
N VAL A 115 3.64 7.65 -8.90
CA VAL A 115 4.00 8.70 -7.94
C VAL A 115 4.98 9.71 -8.54
N VAL A 116 5.99 9.26 -9.30
CA VAL A 116 7.08 10.10 -9.82
C VAL A 116 6.95 10.36 -11.32
N GLY A 117 6.11 9.60 -12.04
CA GLY A 117 6.05 9.62 -13.50
C GLY A 117 7.13 8.75 -14.18
N ASN A 118 8.08 8.20 -13.41
CA ASN A 118 9.17 7.36 -13.90
C ASN A 118 9.26 6.06 -13.08
N GLY A 119 9.10 4.91 -13.74
CA GLY A 119 9.16 3.59 -13.09
C GLY A 119 10.53 3.20 -12.54
N HIS A 120 11.59 3.88 -12.94
CA HIS A 120 12.97 3.67 -12.46
C HIS A 120 13.42 4.71 -11.42
N ALA A 121 12.49 5.50 -10.86
CA ALA A 121 12.78 6.45 -9.80
C ALA A 121 13.46 5.77 -8.61
N ASP A 122 14.42 6.47 -7.99
CA ASP A 122 15.05 6.01 -6.76
C ASP A 122 14.14 6.24 -5.52
N LYS A 123 14.55 5.68 -4.38
CA LYS A 123 13.75 5.79 -3.15
C LYS A 123 13.61 7.23 -2.65
N ILE A 124 14.64 8.04 -2.79
CA ILE A 124 14.63 9.45 -2.33
C ILE A 124 13.61 10.25 -3.15
N GLN A 125 13.56 10.02 -4.45
CA GLN A 125 12.58 10.65 -5.33
C GLN A 125 11.15 10.27 -4.95
N VAL A 126 10.89 8.98 -4.65
CA VAL A 126 9.57 8.52 -4.20
C VAL A 126 9.18 9.18 -2.88
N GLN A 127 10.07 9.18 -1.87
CA GLN A 127 9.82 9.81 -0.58
C GLN A 127 9.50 11.32 -0.71
N SER A 128 10.29 12.04 -1.50
CA SER A 128 10.08 13.47 -1.76
C SER A 128 8.73 13.74 -2.43
N MET A 129 8.33 12.88 -3.38
CA MET A 129 7.04 13.03 -4.07
C MET A 129 5.86 12.69 -3.15
N VAL A 130 5.97 11.65 -2.31
CA VAL A 130 4.94 11.32 -1.31
C VAL A 130 4.73 12.52 -0.37
N GLN A 131 5.83 13.12 0.14
CA GLN A 131 5.76 14.32 0.97
C GLN A 131 4.98 15.44 0.27
N LYS A 132 5.32 15.75 -0.98
CA LYS A 132 4.70 16.82 -1.77
C LYS A 132 3.22 16.56 -2.05
N LEU A 133 2.90 15.33 -2.50
CA LEU A 133 1.53 14.97 -2.91
C LEU A 133 0.56 14.92 -1.73
N LEU A 134 1.06 14.59 -0.53
CA LEU A 134 0.27 14.54 0.70
C LEU A 134 0.41 15.80 1.57
N ASN A 135 1.16 16.82 1.11
CA ASN A 135 1.43 18.06 1.87
C ASN A 135 1.94 17.80 3.29
N LEU A 136 2.89 16.85 3.43
CA LEU A 136 3.45 16.53 4.74
C LEU A 136 4.50 17.57 5.16
N PRO A 137 4.58 17.91 6.47
CA PRO A 137 5.53 18.89 6.97
C PRO A 137 6.99 18.42 6.86
N GLU A 138 7.21 17.10 6.86
CA GLU A 138 8.54 16.49 6.78
C GLU A 138 8.51 15.22 5.94
N VAL A 139 9.69 14.77 5.50
CA VAL A 139 9.86 13.49 4.79
C VAL A 139 9.74 12.34 5.78
N LEU A 140 8.85 11.41 5.50
CA LEU A 140 8.67 10.20 6.32
C LEU A 140 9.79 9.19 6.09
N GLY A 141 9.93 8.25 7.01
CA GLY A 141 10.82 7.10 6.84
C GLY A 141 10.48 6.27 5.60
N PRO A 142 11.45 5.49 5.07
CA PRO A 142 11.31 4.79 3.80
C PRO A 142 10.10 3.85 3.76
N ASP A 143 9.93 2.98 4.74
CA ASP A 143 8.88 1.95 4.74
C ASP A 143 7.45 2.58 4.80
N SER A 144 7.29 3.65 5.60
CA SER A 144 6.02 4.41 5.65
C SER A 144 5.75 5.14 4.32
N SER A 145 6.80 5.67 3.69
CA SER A 145 6.68 6.34 2.39
C SER A 145 6.34 5.36 1.28
N ASP A 146 6.94 4.16 1.28
CA ASP A 146 6.66 3.12 0.29
C ASP A 146 5.20 2.64 0.42
N ALA A 147 4.68 2.46 1.66
CA ALA A 147 3.28 2.15 1.91
C ALA A 147 2.34 3.26 1.40
N LEU A 148 2.64 4.54 1.66
CA LEU A 148 1.85 5.67 1.16
C LEU A 148 1.95 5.83 -0.36
N ALA A 149 3.11 5.54 -0.97
CA ALA A 149 3.27 5.51 -2.42
C ALA A 149 2.33 4.48 -3.07
N CYS A 150 2.17 3.30 -2.44
CA CYS A 150 1.21 2.29 -2.87
C CYS A 150 -0.23 2.83 -2.83
N VAL A 151 -0.62 3.57 -1.80
CA VAL A 151 -1.96 4.20 -1.72
C VAL A 151 -2.16 5.27 -2.79
N LEU A 152 -1.16 6.12 -3.03
CA LEU A 152 -1.24 7.13 -4.09
C LEU A 152 -1.40 6.49 -5.47
N CYS A 153 -0.68 5.40 -5.73
CA CYS A 153 -0.85 4.60 -6.94
C CYS A 153 -2.27 4.04 -7.05
N HIS A 154 -2.78 3.45 -5.96
CA HIS A 154 -4.14 2.92 -5.92
C HIS A 154 -5.19 4.00 -6.23
N ASN A 155 -5.11 5.16 -5.58
CA ASN A 155 -6.05 6.25 -5.80
C ASN A 155 -6.05 6.71 -7.27
N GLN A 156 -4.87 6.86 -7.88
CA GLN A 156 -4.76 7.24 -9.29
C GLN A 156 -5.40 6.21 -10.21
N VAL A 157 -5.17 4.91 -9.98
CA VAL A 157 -5.77 3.83 -10.78
C VAL A 157 -7.29 3.83 -10.65
N MET A 158 -7.82 4.02 -9.43
CA MET A 158 -9.27 4.10 -9.21
C MET A 158 -9.90 5.31 -9.91
N GLN A 159 -9.25 6.46 -9.92
CA GLN A 159 -9.71 7.65 -10.64
C GLN A 159 -9.78 7.40 -12.16
N ILE A 160 -8.73 6.82 -12.74
CA ILE A 160 -8.71 6.48 -14.17
C ILE A 160 -9.83 5.50 -14.53
N GLN A 161 -10.13 4.53 -13.68
CA GLN A 161 -11.21 3.57 -13.89
C GLN A 161 -12.60 4.24 -13.79
N GLN A 162 -12.76 5.23 -12.93
CA GLN A 162 -13.99 6.01 -12.81
C GLN A 162 -14.19 6.98 -13.98
N ASP A 163 -13.13 7.63 -14.43
CA ASP A 163 -13.16 8.57 -15.58
C ASP A 163 -13.36 7.80 -16.91
N ASN A 164 -12.87 6.55 -17.01
CA ASN A 164 -13.14 5.61 -18.10
C ASN A 164 -14.44 4.82 -17.84
N SER A 165 -15.52 5.48 -17.44
CA SER A 165 -16.87 4.89 -17.41
C SER A 165 -17.14 4.18 -18.74
N PRO A 166 -17.81 3.00 -18.75
CA PRO A 166 -17.80 2.10 -19.90
C PRO A 166 -18.19 2.86 -21.16
N ILE A 167 -17.30 2.85 -22.14
CA ILE A 167 -17.64 3.24 -23.51
C ILE A 167 -18.79 2.33 -23.89
N ASN A 168 -20.01 2.86 -23.92
CA ASN A 168 -21.19 2.14 -24.33
C ASN A 168 -21.03 1.79 -25.82
N PHE A 169 -20.62 0.55 -26.07
CA PHE A 169 -20.64 0.00 -27.42
C PHE A 169 -22.10 -0.27 -27.82
N LYS A 170 -22.69 0.62 -28.56
CA LYS A 170 -23.94 0.39 -29.26
C LYS A 170 -23.63 0.13 -30.73
N GLY A 171 -23.75 -1.13 -31.16
CA GLY A 171 -23.59 -1.52 -32.55
C GLY A 171 -22.17 -1.46 -33.12
N GLY A 172 -21.14 -1.73 -32.31
CA GLY A 172 -19.74 -1.83 -32.78
C GLY A 172 -19.07 -0.48 -33.13
N ARG A 173 -19.65 0.66 -32.72
CA ARG A 173 -19.04 2.00 -32.83
C ARG A 173 -18.95 2.68 -31.48
N ILE A 174 -17.82 3.33 -31.22
CA ILE A 174 -17.60 4.24 -30.09
C ILE A 174 -18.48 5.48 -30.35
N LEU A 175 -19.35 5.83 -29.38
CA LEU A 175 -20.08 7.09 -29.36
C LEU A 175 -19.29 8.09 -28.54
#